data_7f5496da9eb9ba9e6b50bf60369c2c5a
#
_entry.id   7f5496da9eb9ba9e6b50bf60369c2c5a
#
_cell.length_a   1.000
_cell.length_b   1.000
_cell.length_c   1.000
_cell.angle_alpha   90.00
_cell.angle_beta   90.00
_cell.angle_gamma   90.00
#
_symmetry.space_group_name_H-M   'P 1'
#
loop_
_entity.id
_entity.type
_entity.pdbx_description
1 polymer ?
#
loop_
_entity_poly.entity_id
_entity_poly.type
_entity_poly.pdbx_seq_one_letter_code
_entity_poly.pdbx_strand_id
1 'polypeptide(L)'
;MSYSNQYKDVEGIIDTLLVLDTFCASKNIEIEIVIVGASGILLFIELMNKKTTYRPTRDIDIRITEGVVTQELKAALQEYEIEIVEGVIQFPPREDFQENDFRHKIEGLFEAIEVYVPDIELLACTKIFSSRQKDLEDLESTNLLELCDRSKLLELVEEYKSNMTWNDPFCNVHDLSRIFQEKGI
;
A
#
# COMPACT_ATOMS: atom_id res chain seq x y z
N MET A 1 6.96 26.66 2.96
CA MET A 1 8.08 25.78 3.33
C MET A 1 8.11 24.67 2.30
N SER A 2 9.21 24.52 1.58
CA SER A 2 9.37 23.42 0.61
C SER A 2 9.52 22.12 1.42
N TYR A 3 8.51 21.26 1.38
CA TYR A 3 8.67 19.87 1.84
C TYR A 3 9.69 19.25 0.88
N SER A 4 10.90 19.10 1.37
CA SER A 4 12.01 18.59 0.57
C SER A 4 11.74 17.11 0.23
N ASN A 5 12.15 16.70 -0.93
CA ASN A 5 12.30 15.35 -1.53
C ASN A 5 12.98 14.33 -0.56
N GLN A 6 12.43 14.18 0.64
CA GLN A 6 13.00 13.41 1.73
C GLN A 6 12.27 12.07 1.85
N TYR A 7 13.03 11.01 2.01
CA TYR A 7 12.45 9.70 2.31
C TYR A 7 11.68 9.75 3.63
N LYS A 8 10.47 9.22 3.62
CA LYS A 8 9.57 9.15 4.77
C LYS A 8 9.69 7.76 5.40
N ASP A 9 9.98 7.74 6.69
CA ASP A 9 9.75 6.60 7.55
C ASP A 9 8.29 6.61 8.08
N VAL A 10 7.96 5.74 9.01
CA VAL A 10 6.61 5.66 9.58
C VAL A 10 6.17 6.98 10.20
N GLU A 11 7.04 7.66 10.96
CA GLU A 11 6.74 8.95 11.58
C GLU A 11 6.44 10.01 10.51
N GLY A 12 7.27 10.09 9.47
CA GLY A 12 7.06 11.02 8.35
C GLY A 12 5.79 10.73 7.55
N ILE A 13 5.38 9.47 7.43
CA ILE A 13 4.09 9.08 6.81
C ILE A 13 2.94 9.59 7.68
N ILE A 14 2.95 9.29 8.97
CA ILE A 14 1.89 9.72 9.92
C ILE A 14 1.79 11.24 9.96
N ASP A 15 2.91 11.96 10.05
CA ASP A 15 2.91 13.42 10.05
C ASP A 15 2.29 14.00 8.78
N THR A 16 2.58 13.42 7.62
CA THR A 16 2.00 13.83 6.35
C THR A 16 0.48 13.59 6.33
N LEU A 17 0.01 12.45 6.84
CA LEU A 17 -1.41 12.16 6.94
C LEU A 17 -2.15 13.06 7.94
N LEU A 18 -1.51 13.47 9.04
CA LEU A 18 -2.07 14.45 9.98
C LEU A 18 -2.22 15.83 9.35
N VAL A 19 -1.30 16.23 8.47
CA VAL A 19 -1.45 17.47 7.68
C VAL A 19 -2.64 17.38 6.74
N LEU A 20 -2.82 16.25 6.07
CA LEU A 20 -3.98 15.99 5.23
C LEU A 20 -5.28 16.01 6.04
N ASP A 21 -5.31 15.38 7.21
CA ASP A 21 -6.46 15.36 8.11
C ASP A 21 -6.87 16.77 8.53
N THR A 22 -5.90 17.60 8.93
CA THR A 22 -6.10 19.00 9.28
C THR A 22 -6.68 19.81 8.11
N PHE A 23 -6.17 19.57 6.89
CA PHE A 23 -6.70 20.19 5.68
C PHE A 23 -8.16 19.78 5.47
N CYS A 24 -8.45 18.48 5.51
CA CYS A 24 -9.80 17.93 5.33
C CYS A 24 -10.77 18.48 6.37
N ALA A 25 -10.39 18.51 7.64
CA ALA A 25 -11.18 19.11 8.72
C ALA A 25 -11.51 20.59 8.44
N SER A 26 -10.53 21.38 8.01
CA SER A 26 -10.70 22.80 7.70
C SER A 26 -11.68 23.07 6.54
N LYS A 27 -11.88 22.09 5.68
CA LYS A 27 -12.73 22.16 4.48
C LYS A 27 -14.05 21.40 4.62
N ASN A 28 -14.30 20.76 5.77
CA ASN A 28 -15.41 19.82 5.99
C ASN A 28 -15.43 18.71 4.91
N ILE A 29 -14.27 18.17 4.60
CA ILE A 29 -14.11 17.03 3.70
C ILE A 29 -13.95 15.78 4.57
N GLU A 30 -14.80 14.80 4.34
CA GLU A 30 -14.69 13.47 4.95
C GLU A 30 -14.34 12.47 3.85
N ILE A 31 -13.28 11.69 4.05
CA ILE A 31 -12.83 10.65 3.12
C ILE A 31 -12.34 9.42 3.89
N GLU A 32 -12.53 8.27 3.26
CA GLU A 32 -11.87 7.02 3.66
C GLU A 32 -10.73 6.73 2.70
N ILE A 33 -9.55 6.46 3.23
CA ILE A 33 -8.36 6.12 2.45
C ILE A 33 -7.75 4.81 2.90
N VAL A 34 -7.22 4.07 1.95
CA VAL A 34 -6.42 2.86 2.16
C VAL A 34 -4.99 3.16 1.70
N ILE A 35 -4.04 3.02 2.61
CA ILE A 35 -2.62 3.24 2.30
C ILE A 35 -2.06 1.98 1.64
N VAL A 36 -1.53 2.13 0.43
CA VAL A 36 -0.99 1.00 -0.35
C VAL A 36 0.52 1.18 -0.63
N GLY A 37 1.10 0.32 -1.43
CA GLY A 37 2.51 0.43 -1.81
C GLY A 37 3.48 0.31 -0.64
N ALA A 38 4.62 0.96 -0.75
CA ALA A 38 5.68 0.91 0.26
C ALA A 38 5.26 1.54 1.59
N SER A 39 4.48 2.63 1.55
CA SER A 39 3.95 3.30 2.74
C SER A 39 2.98 2.41 3.52
N GLY A 40 2.12 1.66 2.82
CA GLY A 40 1.23 0.67 3.45
C GLY A 40 2.01 -0.45 4.13
N ILE A 41 3.06 -0.98 3.50
CA ILE A 41 3.93 -2.01 4.08
C ILE A 41 4.59 -1.51 5.36
N LEU A 42 5.17 -0.30 5.36
CA LEU A 42 5.81 0.28 6.54
C LEU A 42 4.84 0.47 7.69
N LEU A 43 3.65 1.00 7.42
CA LEU A 43 2.60 1.18 8.44
C LEU A 43 2.10 -0.16 8.99
N PHE A 44 1.89 -1.17 8.14
CA PHE A 44 1.50 -2.50 8.61
C PHE A 44 2.53 -3.09 9.57
N ILE A 45 3.82 -3.00 9.20
CA ILE A 45 4.93 -3.52 10.02
C ILE A 45 4.97 -2.85 11.39
N GLU A 46 4.77 -1.54 11.45
CA GLU A 46 4.70 -0.79 12.69
C GLU A 46 3.48 -1.19 13.53
N LEU A 47 2.28 -1.22 12.93
CA LEU A 47 1.05 -1.63 13.60
C LEU A 47 1.17 -3.03 14.24
N MET A 48 1.85 -3.95 13.56
CA MET A 48 2.05 -5.32 14.02
C MET A 48 3.33 -5.50 14.86
N ASN A 49 4.04 -4.40 15.17
CA ASN A 49 5.29 -4.39 15.92
C ASN A 49 6.30 -5.42 15.41
N LYS A 50 6.47 -5.50 14.09
CA LYS A 50 7.39 -6.44 13.44
C LYS A 50 8.71 -5.75 13.08
N LYS A 51 9.78 -6.53 13.02
CA LYS A 51 11.07 -6.06 12.50
C LYS A 51 11.09 -6.15 10.98
N THR A 52 11.69 -5.16 10.33
CA THR A 52 11.77 -5.13 8.87
C THR A 52 13.13 -4.71 8.36
N THR A 53 13.44 -5.16 7.15
CA THR A 53 14.49 -4.62 6.28
C THR A 53 13.92 -3.70 5.20
N TYR A 54 12.61 -3.42 5.26
CA TYR A 54 11.96 -2.55 4.29
C TYR A 54 12.44 -1.09 4.44
N ARG A 55 12.71 -0.44 3.31
CA ARG A 55 13.30 0.91 3.27
C ARG A 55 12.23 2.01 3.37
N PRO A 56 12.57 3.21 3.85
CA PRO A 56 11.70 4.38 3.76
C PRO A 56 11.27 4.68 2.33
N THR A 57 10.07 5.26 2.17
CA THR A 57 9.49 5.60 0.88
C THR A 57 9.57 7.11 0.61
N ARG A 58 9.43 7.52 -0.66
CA ARG A 58 9.31 8.94 -1.03
C ARG A 58 7.86 9.38 -1.02
N ASP A 59 7.00 8.54 -1.59
CA ASP A 59 5.62 8.85 -1.89
C ASP A 59 4.71 8.08 -0.95
N ILE A 60 3.53 8.63 -0.68
CA ILE A 60 2.46 7.93 0.02
C ILE A 60 1.41 7.58 -1.02
N ASP A 61 1.30 6.29 -1.33
CA ASP A 61 0.32 5.77 -2.26
C ASP A 61 -0.99 5.49 -1.52
N ILE A 62 -2.10 6.08 -1.99
CA ILE A 62 -3.42 5.86 -1.40
C ILE A 62 -4.45 5.43 -2.42
N ARG A 63 -5.47 4.72 -1.95
CA ARG A 63 -6.76 4.58 -2.62
C ARG A 63 -7.82 5.29 -1.82
N ILE A 64 -8.66 6.10 -2.46
CA ILE A 64 -9.84 6.69 -1.83
C ILE A 64 -10.99 5.72 -2.06
N THR A 65 -11.53 5.19 -0.97
CA THR A 65 -12.60 4.17 -1.00
C THR A 65 -13.95 4.78 -0.78
N GLU A 66 -14.05 5.86 0.03
CA GLU A 66 -15.26 6.63 0.25
C GLU A 66 -14.96 8.14 0.26
N GLY A 67 -15.97 8.94 -0.08
CA GLY A 67 -15.91 10.40 -0.09
C GLY A 67 -15.79 11.01 -1.49
N VAL A 68 -15.76 12.33 -1.55
CA VAL A 68 -15.73 13.09 -2.80
C VAL A 68 -14.37 13.72 -3.03
N VAL A 69 -13.75 13.36 -4.15
CA VAL A 69 -12.46 13.91 -4.57
C VAL A 69 -12.65 15.26 -5.26
N THR A 70 -12.55 16.34 -4.50
CA THR A 70 -12.63 17.71 -5.02
C THR A 70 -11.32 18.14 -5.68
N GLN A 71 -11.35 19.21 -6.48
CA GLN A 71 -10.11 19.79 -7.05
C GLN A 71 -9.17 20.33 -5.97
N GLU A 72 -9.74 20.89 -4.88
CA GLU A 72 -8.95 21.37 -3.75
C GLU A 72 -8.23 20.22 -3.03
N LEU A 73 -8.92 19.09 -2.84
CA LEU A 73 -8.30 17.88 -2.28
C LEU A 73 -7.20 17.34 -3.18
N LYS A 74 -7.40 17.29 -4.49
CA LYS A 74 -6.36 16.87 -5.44
C LYS A 74 -5.11 17.75 -5.36
N ALA A 75 -5.29 19.06 -5.28
CA ALA A 75 -4.18 19.99 -5.14
C ALA A 75 -3.41 19.80 -3.82
N ALA A 76 -4.12 19.58 -2.71
CA ALA A 76 -3.51 19.30 -1.42
C ALA A 76 -2.74 17.98 -1.42
N LEU A 77 -3.30 16.90 -1.96
CA LEU A 77 -2.63 15.62 -2.08
C LEU A 77 -1.33 15.75 -2.88
N GLN A 78 -1.35 16.47 -4.00
CA GLN A 78 -0.15 16.72 -4.80
C GLN A 78 0.89 17.54 -4.04
N GLU A 79 0.48 18.55 -3.27
CA GLU A 79 1.38 19.38 -2.45
C GLU A 79 2.06 18.55 -1.35
N TYR A 80 1.35 17.57 -0.78
CA TYR A 80 1.85 16.71 0.30
C TYR A 80 2.57 15.45 -0.18
N GLU A 81 2.78 15.31 -1.50
CA GLU A 81 3.40 14.13 -2.12
C GLU A 81 2.63 12.83 -1.78
N ILE A 82 1.30 12.93 -1.83
CA ILE A 82 0.37 11.79 -1.70
C ILE A 82 -0.20 11.49 -3.09
N GLU A 83 0.00 10.27 -3.57
CA GLU A 83 -0.46 9.84 -4.88
C GLU A 83 -1.73 8.98 -4.77
N ILE A 84 -2.79 9.37 -5.51
CA ILE A 84 -3.95 8.51 -5.66
C ILE A 84 -3.62 7.46 -6.70
N VAL A 85 -3.58 6.21 -6.28
CA VAL A 85 -3.39 5.07 -7.18
C VAL A 85 -4.75 4.76 -7.83
N GLU A 86 -5.01 5.45 -8.95
CA GLU A 86 -6.14 5.16 -9.84
C GLU A 86 -5.61 4.41 -11.05
N GLY A 87 -6.14 3.25 -11.29
CA GLY A 87 -5.88 2.60 -12.55
C GLY A 87 -5.60 1.13 -12.49
N VAL A 88 -5.33 0.60 -13.62
CA VAL A 88 -5.28 -0.74 -14.14
C VAL A 88 -4.29 -1.68 -13.43
N ILE A 89 -4.17 -1.58 -12.12
CA ILE A 89 -3.65 -2.70 -11.35
C ILE A 89 -4.81 -3.67 -11.24
N GLN A 90 -4.73 -4.77 -11.93
CA GLN A 90 -5.82 -5.73 -11.97
C GLN A 90 -5.87 -6.60 -10.73
N PHE A 91 -4.76 -6.77 -10.05
CA PHE A 91 -4.65 -7.60 -8.86
C PHE A 91 -3.70 -6.97 -7.84
N PRO A 92 -4.10 -6.95 -6.59
CA PRO A 92 -5.43 -7.31 -6.06
C PRO A 92 -6.55 -6.43 -6.63
N PRO A 93 -7.77 -6.96 -6.82
CA PRO A 93 -8.91 -6.17 -7.24
C PRO A 93 -9.24 -5.08 -6.23
N ARG A 94 -9.91 -4.01 -6.68
CA ARG A 94 -10.19 -2.85 -5.85
C ARG A 94 -11.03 -3.20 -4.62
N GLU A 95 -11.93 -4.12 -4.79
CA GLU A 95 -12.90 -4.57 -3.80
C GLU A 95 -12.21 -5.17 -2.58
N ASP A 96 -11.13 -5.92 -2.76
CA ASP A 96 -10.38 -6.55 -1.67
C ASP A 96 -9.79 -5.53 -0.68
N PHE A 97 -9.47 -4.32 -1.17
CA PHE A 97 -8.99 -3.23 -0.28
C PHE A 97 -10.12 -2.56 0.52
N GLN A 98 -11.37 -2.86 0.23
CA GLN A 98 -12.54 -2.35 0.93
C GLN A 98 -13.10 -3.34 1.94
N GLU A 99 -12.70 -4.62 1.88
CA GLU A 99 -13.15 -5.63 2.81
C GLU A 99 -12.47 -5.49 4.17
N ASN A 100 -13.27 -5.40 5.22
CA ASN A 100 -12.77 -5.19 6.59
C ASN A 100 -11.93 -6.36 7.11
N ASP A 101 -12.10 -7.55 6.53
CA ASP A 101 -11.31 -8.74 6.90
C ASP A 101 -9.87 -8.68 6.36
N PHE A 102 -9.57 -7.76 5.43
CA PHE A 102 -8.26 -7.60 4.80
C PHE A 102 -7.60 -6.25 5.10
N ARG A 103 -8.15 -5.46 6.04
CA ARG A 103 -7.61 -4.14 6.36
C ARG A 103 -7.74 -3.79 7.83
N HIS A 104 -6.83 -2.97 8.32
CA HIS A 104 -6.76 -2.51 9.71
C HIS A 104 -6.96 -0.99 9.75
N LYS A 105 -7.91 -0.52 10.56
CA LYS A 105 -8.13 0.90 10.79
C LYS A 105 -7.05 1.44 11.74
N ILE A 106 -6.48 2.58 11.39
CA ILE A 106 -5.63 3.35 12.32
C ILE A 106 -6.57 4.22 13.15
N GLU A 107 -6.75 3.85 14.43
CA GLU A 107 -7.69 4.53 15.31
C GLU A 107 -7.00 5.61 16.16
N GLY A 108 -7.79 6.64 16.52
CA GLY A 108 -7.40 7.64 17.53
C GLY A 108 -6.40 8.69 17.10
N LEU A 109 -6.02 8.73 15.81
CA LEU A 109 -5.08 9.72 15.29
C LEU A 109 -5.73 10.78 14.38
N PHE A 110 -6.81 10.45 13.70
CA PHE A 110 -7.42 11.28 12.65
C PHE A 110 -8.87 11.65 13.01
N GLU A 111 -9.31 12.84 12.61
CA GLU A 111 -10.65 13.36 12.91
C GLU A 111 -11.55 13.44 11.67
N ALA A 112 -10.99 13.86 10.52
CA ALA A 112 -11.71 14.08 9.27
C ALA A 112 -11.48 12.98 8.23
N ILE A 113 -10.38 12.24 8.34
CA ILE A 113 -10.08 11.14 7.45
C ILE A 113 -10.12 9.79 8.18
N GLU A 114 -10.65 8.76 7.53
CA GLU A 114 -10.51 7.38 7.98
C GLU A 114 -9.36 6.72 7.24
N VAL A 115 -8.38 6.19 7.98
CA VAL A 115 -7.16 5.61 7.41
C VAL A 115 -7.12 4.12 7.68
N TYR A 116 -6.96 3.34 6.62
CA TYR A 116 -6.81 1.88 6.68
C TYR A 116 -5.49 1.42 6.07
N VAL A 117 -4.97 0.34 6.60
CA VAL A 117 -3.78 -0.35 6.10
C VAL A 117 -4.17 -1.79 5.78
N PRO A 118 -3.95 -2.25 4.53
CA PRO A 118 -4.26 -3.63 4.15
C PRO A 118 -3.38 -4.65 4.87
N ASP A 119 -3.84 -5.89 4.91
CA ASP A 119 -3.00 -7.03 5.29
C ASP A 119 -1.74 -7.12 4.46
N ILE A 120 -0.67 -7.64 5.07
CA ILE A 120 0.64 -7.72 4.41
C ILE A 120 0.61 -8.60 3.17
N GLU A 121 -0.21 -9.64 3.14
CA GLU A 121 -0.38 -10.53 2.00
C GLU A 121 -1.00 -9.78 0.81
N LEU A 122 -2.00 -8.92 1.07
CA LEU A 122 -2.61 -8.10 0.03
C LEU A 122 -1.61 -7.06 -0.52
N LEU A 123 -0.82 -6.44 0.35
CA LEU A 123 0.25 -5.53 -0.03
C LEU A 123 1.36 -6.25 -0.82
N ALA A 124 1.73 -7.47 -0.42
CA ALA A 124 2.68 -8.29 -1.17
C ALA A 124 2.15 -8.63 -2.58
N CYS A 125 0.86 -8.96 -2.70
CA CYS A 125 0.23 -9.21 -3.99
C CYS A 125 0.31 -8.01 -4.93
N THR A 126 0.27 -6.75 -4.45
CA THR A 126 0.47 -5.58 -5.32
C THR A 126 1.83 -5.59 -6.03
N LYS A 127 2.85 -6.17 -5.40
CA LYS A 127 4.19 -6.29 -5.97
C LYS A 127 4.37 -7.57 -6.80
N ILE A 128 3.75 -8.65 -6.37
CA ILE A 128 3.78 -9.94 -7.08
C ILE A 128 3.12 -9.83 -8.46
N PHE A 129 1.99 -9.09 -8.53
CA PHE A 129 1.26 -8.88 -9.79
C PHE A 129 1.68 -7.61 -10.54
N SER A 130 2.78 -7.00 -10.17
CA SER A 130 3.44 -5.90 -10.88
C SER A 130 4.45 -6.42 -11.90
N SER A 131 4.72 -5.61 -12.94
CA SER A 131 5.80 -5.84 -13.91
C SER A 131 6.96 -4.85 -13.72
N ARG A 132 6.96 -4.09 -12.59
CA ARG A 132 8.00 -3.11 -12.33
C ARG A 132 9.21 -3.77 -11.68
N GLN A 133 10.40 -3.46 -12.22
CA GLN A 133 11.68 -3.97 -11.69
C GLN A 133 11.88 -3.63 -10.20
N LYS A 134 11.46 -2.43 -9.77
CA LYS A 134 11.55 -2.00 -8.37
C LYS A 134 10.73 -2.90 -7.43
N ASP A 135 9.56 -3.37 -7.87
CA ASP A 135 8.72 -4.25 -7.07
C ASP A 135 9.32 -5.65 -6.97
N LEU A 136 9.95 -6.13 -8.05
CA LEU A 136 10.72 -7.37 -8.03
C LEU A 136 11.90 -7.28 -7.04
N GLU A 137 12.66 -6.19 -7.08
CA GLU A 137 13.75 -5.93 -6.14
C GLU A 137 13.28 -5.90 -4.68
N ASP A 138 12.10 -5.31 -4.42
CA ASP A 138 11.51 -5.31 -3.07
C ASP A 138 11.17 -6.73 -2.60
N LEU A 139 10.63 -7.59 -3.48
CA LEU A 139 10.34 -9.00 -3.16
C LEU A 139 11.62 -9.80 -2.89
N GLU A 140 12.69 -9.55 -3.63
CA GLU A 140 13.96 -10.28 -3.53
C GLU A 140 14.80 -9.83 -2.34
N SER A 141 14.92 -8.50 -2.14
CA SER A 141 15.92 -7.92 -1.23
C SER A 141 15.40 -7.59 0.16
N THR A 142 14.07 -7.54 0.37
CA THR A 142 13.48 -7.26 1.69
C THR A 142 12.91 -8.52 2.32
N ASN A 143 12.51 -8.42 3.59
CA ASN A 143 11.83 -9.52 4.28
C ASN A 143 10.30 -9.48 4.14
N LEU A 144 9.77 -8.86 3.07
CA LEU A 144 8.33 -8.73 2.85
C LEU A 144 7.62 -10.08 2.85
N LEU A 145 8.14 -11.04 2.07
CA LEU A 145 7.53 -12.37 1.94
C LEU A 145 7.63 -13.21 3.21
N GLU A 146 8.68 -13.01 4.00
CA GLU A 146 8.88 -13.66 5.30
C GLU A 146 7.90 -13.15 6.38
N LEU A 147 7.35 -11.95 6.19
CA LEU A 147 6.35 -11.36 7.08
C LEU A 147 4.94 -11.88 6.82
N CYS A 148 4.68 -12.40 5.63
CA CYS A 148 3.39 -12.94 5.23
C CYS A 148 3.11 -14.32 5.87
N ASP A 149 1.83 -14.60 6.14
CA ASP A 149 1.39 -15.98 6.25
C ASP A 149 1.44 -16.63 4.87
N ARG A 150 2.32 -17.62 4.71
CA ARG A 150 2.57 -18.26 3.43
C ARG A 150 1.33 -18.92 2.83
N SER A 151 0.52 -19.57 3.65
CA SER A 151 -0.67 -20.27 3.17
C SER A 151 -1.68 -19.27 2.62
N LYS A 152 -1.95 -18.20 3.39
CA LYS A 152 -2.83 -17.11 2.98
C LYS A 152 -2.33 -16.40 1.72
N LEU A 153 -1.03 -16.12 1.65
CA LEU A 153 -0.44 -15.49 0.46
C LEU A 153 -0.61 -16.36 -0.79
N LEU A 154 -0.33 -17.67 -0.70
CA LEU A 154 -0.45 -18.58 -1.82
C LEU A 154 -1.91 -18.78 -2.27
N GLU A 155 -2.86 -18.78 -1.34
CA GLU A 155 -4.29 -18.82 -1.68
C GLU A 155 -4.69 -17.58 -2.50
N LEU A 156 -4.31 -16.38 -2.07
CA LEU A 156 -4.57 -15.15 -2.82
C LEU A 156 -3.88 -15.16 -4.20
N VAL A 157 -2.63 -15.60 -4.26
CA VAL A 157 -1.88 -15.66 -5.53
C VAL A 157 -2.55 -16.62 -6.52
N GLU A 158 -2.98 -17.79 -6.09
CA GLU A 158 -3.65 -18.75 -6.98
C GLU A 158 -5.04 -18.26 -7.41
N GLU A 159 -5.78 -17.61 -6.51
CA GLU A 159 -7.06 -16.98 -6.84
C GLU A 159 -6.88 -15.91 -7.93
N TYR A 160 -5.94 -14.98 -7.74
CA TYR A 160 -5.70 -13.90 -8.69
C TYR A 160 -5.16 -14.41 -10.02
N LYS A 161 -4.26 -15.41 -10.01
CA LYS A 161 -3.79 -16.07 -11.23
C LYS A 161 -4.93 -16.69 -12.03
N SER A 162 -5.89 -17.34 -11.36
CA SER A 162 -7.05 -17.95 -12.01
C SER A 162 -7.96 -16.93 -12.69
N ASN A 163 -7.96 -15.69 -12.21
CA ASN A 163 -8.78 -14.59 -12.72
C ASN A 163 -8.04 -13.69 -13.72
N MET A 164 -6.74 -13.91 -13.95
CA MET A 164 -5.97 -13.15 -14.94
C MET A 164 -6.50 -13.40 -16.36
N THR A 165 -6.90 -12.34 -17.04
CA THR A 165 -7.41 -12.41 -18.42
C THR A 165 -6.32 -12.28 -19.48
N TRP A 166 -5.11 -11.90 -19.09
CA TRP A 166 -3.94 -11.80 -19.98
C TRP A 166 -2.70 -12.37 -19.30
N ASN A 167 -1.78 -12.84 -20.12
CA ASN A 167 -0.49 -13.32 -19.66
C ASN A 167 0.57 -12.23 -19.96
N ASP A 168 0.98 -11.48 -18.91
CA ASP A 168 2.14 -10.60 -18.98
C ASP A 168 3.39 -11.41 -18.62
N PRO A 169 4.31 -11.66 -19.58
CA PRO A 169 5.50 -12.45 -19.32
C PRO A 169 6.48 -11.76 -18.36
N PHE A 170 6.31 -10.44 -18.11
CA PHE A 170 7.13 -9.66 -17.22
C PHE A 170 6.53 -9.52 -15.82
N CYS A 171 5.35 -10.09 -15.58
CA CYS A 171 4.72 -10.04 -14.27
C CYS A 171 5.54 -10.83 -13.24
N ASN A 172 5.84 -10.20 -12.09
CA ASN A 172 6.68 -10.77 -11.04
C ASN A 172 6.15 -12.08 -10.45
N VAL A 173 4.87 -12.38 -10.66
CA VAL A 173 4.27 -13.66 -10.24
C VAL A 173 5.01 -14.87 -10.81
N HIS A 174 5.65 -14.74 -11.98
CA HIS A 174 6.43 -15.80 -12.61
C HIS A 174 7.74 -16.09 -11.87
N ASP A 175 8.27 -15.12 -11.14
CA ASP A 175 9.51 -15.24 -10.35
C ASP A 175 9.26 -15.75 -8.93
N LEU A 176 8.01 -15.78 -8.47
CA LEU A 176 7.68 -16.03 -7.06
C LEU A 176 8.25 -17.35 -6.53
N SER A 177 8.16 -18.43 -7.30
CA SER A 177 8.71 -19.74 -6.91
C SER A 177 10.23 -19.71 -6.76
N ARG A 178 10.95 -19.00 -7.64
CA ARG A 178 12.38 -18.81 -7.56
C ARG A 178 12.75 -18.03 -6.30
N ILE A 179 12.04 -16.92 -6.03
CA ILE A 179 12.27 -16.07 -4.87
C ILE A 179 12.07 -16.85 -3.56
N PHE A 180 11.01 -17.64 -3.45
CA PHE A 180 10.79 -18.50 -2.29
C PHE A 180 11.93 -19.49 -2.08
N GLN A 181 12.41 -20.11 -3.14
CA GLN A 181 13.54 -21.05 -3.07
C GLN A 181 14.82 -20.36 -2.61
N GLU A 182 15.14 -19.18 -3.14
CA GLU A 182 16.33 -18.40 -2.79
C GLU A 182 16.28 -17.90 -1.35
N LYS A 183 15.10 -17.53 -0.85
CA LYS A 183 14.89 -17.11 0.54
C LYS A 183 14.78 -18.28 1.53
N GLY A 184 14.55 -19.47 1.05
CA GLY A 184 14.39 -20.67 1.89
C GLY A 184 13.05 -20.71 2.65
N ILE A 185 12.01 -20.12 2.09
CA ILE A 185 10.67 -20.03 2.67
C ILE A 185 9.64 -20.73 1.82
#